data_7aee30f3c1935dc26d6c5841bc11b854
#
_entry.id   7aee30f3c1935dc26d6c5841bc11b854
#
_cell.length_a   1.000
_cell.length_b   1.000
_cell.length_c   1.000
_cell.angle_alpha   90.00
_cell.angle_beta   90.00
_cell.angle_gamma   90.00
#
_symmetry.space_group_name_H-M   'P 1'
#
loop_
_entity.id
_entity.type
_entity.pdbx_description
1 polymer ?
#
loop_
_entity_poly.entity_id
_entity_poly.type
_entity_poly.pdbx_seq_one_letter_code
_entity_poly.pdbx_strand_id
1 'polypeptide(L)'
;MIDKAYFPYMRIIISLILTSAITIAQFGKVEVTVDDRLLRNSERQKVSSIRDEITRFFSGRIWNEDFQGLKIPLHISIAFQGIAQKGGMETFHAQILISDGVDIRYFDKSLQFYYNPGNTIQFDPVIFDPLGSFLAFYAYTILAGYMDTYDYYGGNHFYDQAREIALRGMASDYPKGWGKRVQLLKEITGNKGLREARFAYYVAMDLFDQGKPDDALKEFELMLKGFEIVFRQFPTGRTLYFLSAHHNKLAHRLNLLGQTDMLYRLAEMDPSHKDSYLKGLKKK
;
A
#
# COMPACT_ATOMS: atom_id res chain seq x y z
N MET A 1 -73.01 -35.27 16.66
CA MET A 1 -71.87 -35.68 15.86
C MET A 1 -71.04 -34.45 15.61
N ILE A 2 -69.94 -34.37 16.29
CA ILE A 2 -69.08 -33.16 16.28
C ILE A 2 -67.82 -33.53 15.48
N ASP A 3 -67.69 -32.94 14.31
CA ASP A 3 -66.54 -33.11 13.46
C ASP A 3 -65.39 -32.27 14.00
N LYS A 4 -64.27 -32.94 14.30
CA LYS A 4 -63.02 -32.35 14.73
C LYS A 4 -62.30 -31.74 13.53
N ALA A 5 -62.26 -30.42 13.44
CA ALA A 5 -61.37 -29.73 12.53
C ALA A 5 -59.91 -29.90 12.99
N TYR A 6 -59.11 -30.58 12.19
CA TYR A 6 -57.64 -30.63 12.34
C TYR A 6 -57.01 -29.35 11.84
N PHE A 7 -56.42 -28.58 12.74
CA PHE A 7 -55.49 -27.51 12.38
C PHE A 7 -54.09 -28.09 12.07
N PRO A 8 -53.58 -27.95 10.87
CA PRO A 8 -52.19 -28.30 10.60
C PRO A 8 -51.28 -27.18 11.15
N TYR A 9 -50.46 -27.52 12.10
CA TYR A 9 -49.37 -26.66 12.56
C TYR A 9 -48.40 -26.39 11.40
N MET A 10 -48.54 -25.21 10.81
CA MET A 10 -47.59 -24.71 9.83
C MET A 10 -46.31 -24.33 10.59
N ARG A 11 -45.35 -25.25 10.63
CA ARG A 11 -43.99 -24.97 11.09
C ARG A 11 -43.37 -23.99 10.11
N ILE A 12 -43.39 -22.70 10.44
CA ILE A 12 -42.58 -21.68 9.82
C ILE A 12 -41.15 -22.00 10.25
N ILE A 13 -40.41 -22.74 9.45
CA ILE A 13 -38.97 -22.84 9.52
C ILE A 13 -38.46 -21.49 9.03
N ILE A 14 -38.22 -20.54 9.95
CA ILE A 14 -37.42 -19.37 9.70
C ILE A 14 -36.00 -19.89 9.52
N SER A 15 -35.67 -20.19 8.27
CA SER A 15 -34.27 -20.41 7.87
C SER A 15 -33.55 -19.11 8.05
N LEU A 16 -32.92 -18.96 9.22
CA LEU A 16 -31.96 -17.86 9.50
C LEU A 16 -30.78 -18.11 8.56
N ILE A 17 -30.86 -17.59 7.35
CA ILE A 17 -29.70 -17.47 6.47
C ILE A 17 -28.79 -16.46 7.18
N LEU A 18 -27.87 -16.97 7.99
CA LEU A 18 -26.70 -16.24 8.39
C LEU A 18 -25.92 -15.93 7.09
N THR A 19 -26.27 -14.86 6.42
CA THR A 19 -25.35 -14.23 5.48
C THR A 19 -24.18 -13.73 6.33
N SER A 20 -23.18 -14.59 6.52
CA SER A 20 -21.87 -14.15 6.92
C SER A 20 -21.45 -13.12 5.87
N ALA A 21 -21.60 -11.84 6.19
CA ALA A 21 -20.97 -10.78 5.41
C ALA A 21 -19.49 -11.12 5.39
N ILE A 22 -19.01 -11.66 4.26
CA ILE A 22 -17.59 -11.83 4.04
C ILE A 22 -17.05 -10.41 3.96
N THR A 23 -16.59 -9.90 5.10
CA THR A 23 -15.88 -8.62 5.14
C THR A 23 -14.60 -8.81 4.36
N ILE A 24 -14.60 -8.35 3.12
CA ILE A 24 -13.42 -8.39 2.25
C ILE A 24 -12.57 -7.19 2.64
N ALA A 25 -11.55 -7.45 3.47
CA ALA A 25 -10.55 -6.44 3.80
C ALA A 25 -9.77 -6.06 2.53
N GLN A 26 -9.45 -4.77 2.38
CA GLN A 26 -8.68 -4.26 1.22
C GLN A 26 -7.29 -4.90 1.08
N PHE A 27 -6.66 -5.29 2.19
CA PHE A 27 -5.41 -6.05 2.18
C PHE A 27 -5.73 -7.55 2.18
N GLY A 28 -6.01 -8.09 0.98
CA GLY A 28 -6.48 -9.48 0.82
C GLY A 28 -5.39 -10.54 0.98
N LYS A 29 -4.15 -10.22 0.60
CA LYS A 29 -2.99 -11.12 0.72
C LYS A 29 -1.89 -10.38 1.49
N VAL A 30 -1.68 -10.76 2.75
CA VAL A 30 -0.65 -10.16 3.62
C VAL A 30 0.41 -11.19 3.93
N GLU A 31 1.63 -10.96 3.45
CA GLU A 31 2.80 -11.81 3.71
C GLU A 31 3.75 -11.08 4.65
N VAL A 32 3.99 -11.66 5.82
CA VAL A 32 4.87 -11.07 6.83
C VAL A 32 6.08 -11.99 7.06
N THR A 33 7.27 -11.42 6.92
CA THR A 33 8.54 -12.06 7.27
C THR A 33 9.15 -11.37 8.47
N VAL A 34 9.72 -12.15 9.39
CA VAL A 34 10.33 -11.64 10.62
C VAL A 34 11.76 -12.14 10.71
N ASP A 35 12.70 -11.21 10.83
CA ASP A 35 14.09 -11.48 11.15
C ASP A 35 14.36 -11.05 12.59
N ASP A 36 14.47 -12.05 13.48
CA ASP A 36 14.66 -11.88 14.91
C ASP A 36 16.06 -12.34 15.38
N ARG A 37 16.99 -12.57 14.46
CA ARG A 37 18.32 -13.12 14.75
C ARG A 37 19.13 -12.30 15.76
N LEU A 38 18.90 -11.01 15.84
CA LEU A 38 19.55 -10.09 16.79
C LEU A 38 18.89 -10.09 18.17
N LEU A 39 17.80 -10.80 18.38
CA LEU A 39 17.14 -10.96 19.68
C LEU A 39 17.66 -12.19 20.41
N ARG A 40 17.70 -12.13 21.74
CA ARG A 40 17.99 -13.29 22.62
C ARG A 40 16.81 -14.26 22.60
N ASN A 41 17.01 -15.50 23.01
CA ASN A 41 15.95 -16.51 23.00
C ASN A 41 14.69 -16.09 23.79
N SER A 42 14.84 -15.51 24.97
CA SER A 42 13.72 -15.01 25.78
C SER A 42 12.98 -13.84 25.10
N GLU A 43 13.68 -13.03 24.32
CA GLU A 43 13.13 -11.89 23.57
C GLU A 43 12.39 -12.38 22.33
N ARG A 44 12.92 -13.40 21.63
CA ARG A 44 12.25 -14.05 20.48
C ARG A 44 10.92 -14.66 20.87
N GLN A 45 10.86 -15.30 22.03
CA GLN A 45 9.59 -15.85 22.54
C GLN A 45 8.51 -14.80 22.71
N LYS A 46 8.90 -13.57 23.13
CA LYS A 46 7.95 -12.46 23.29
C LYS A 46 7.33 -12.02 21.96
N VAL A 47 8.07 -12.08 20.86
CA VAL A 47 7.60 -11.64 19.52
C VAL A 47 7.16 -12.80 18.62
N SER A 48 7.06 -14.01 19.15
CA SER A 48 6.74 -15.21 18.36
C SER A 48 5.42 -15.14 17.60
N SER A 49 4.41 -14.46 18.16
CA SER A 49 3.09 -14.28 17.52
C SER A 49 2.98 -13.02 16.65
N ILE A 50 4.00 -12.16 16.58
CA ILE A 50 3.91 -10.84 15.94
C ILE A 50 3.59 -10.94 14.44
N ARG A 51 4.07 -11.99 13.76
CA ARG A 51 3.75 -12.26 12.35
C ARG A 51 2.25 -12.38 12.14
N ASP A 52 1.62 -13.24 12.91
CA ASP A 52 0.19 -13.54 12.77
C ASP A 52 -0.67 -12.36 13.21
N GLU A 53 -0.22 -11.63 14.25
CA GLU A 53 -0.90 -10.41 14.70
C GLU A 53 -0.88 -9.32 13.63
N ILE A 54 0.27 -9.08 12.97
CA ILE A 54 0.36 -8.10 11.89
C ILE A 54 -0.48 -8.55 10.69
N THR A 55 -0.46 -9.84 10.35
CA THR A 55 -1.31 -10.37 9.29
C THR A 55 -2.77 -10.09 9.59
N ARG A 56 -3.25 -10.41 10.80
CA ARG A 56 -4.64 -10.13 11.24
C ARG A 56 -4.96 -8.64 11.27
N PHE A 57 -4.01 -7.80 11.70
CA PHE A 57 -4.20 -6.35 11.73
C PHE A 57 -4.60 -5.77 10.38
N PHE A 58 -3.94 -6.19 9.30
CA PHE A 58 -4.25 -5.71 7.95
C PHE A 58 -5.45 -6.41 7.33
N SER A 59 -5.53 -7.75 7.45
CA SER A 59 -6.56 -8.56 6.79
C SER A 59 -7.89 -8.60 7.55
N GLY A 60 -7.91 -8.25 8.83
CA GLY A 60 -9.10 -8.28 9.68
C GLY A 60 -9.87 -6.96 9.76
N ARG A 61 -9.45 -5.93 9.02
CA ARG A 61 -10.03 -4.59 9.11
C ARG A 61 -10.45 -4.07 7.74
N ILE A 62 -11.61 -3.42 7.69
CA ILE A 62 -12.03 -2.58 6.56
C ILE A 62 -11.37 -1.21 6.75
N TRP A 63 -10.52 -0.82 5.80
CA TRP A 63 -9.78 0.44 5.81
C TRP A 63 -10.53 1.57 5.08
N ASN A 64 -11.44 1.18 4.17
CA ASN A 64 -12.33 2.08 3.46
C ASN A 64 -13.61 1.35 3.10
N GLU A 65 -14.76 1.88 3.50
CA GLU A 65 -16.08 1.27 3.26
C GLU A 65 -16.51 1.39 1.79
N ASP A 66 -16.09 2.46 1.10
CA ASP A 66 -16.50 2.72 -0.29
C ASP A 66 -15.79 1.79 -1.30
N PHE A 67 -14.64 1.23 -0.95
CA PHE A 67 -13.79 0.43 -1.85
C PHE A 67 -13.51 -0.98 -1.29
N GLN A 68 -14.52 -1.65 -0.77
CA GLN A 68 -14.38 -3.00 -0.20
C GLN A 68 -13.92 -4.06 -1.21
N GLY A 69 -14.09 -3.81 -2.51
CA GLY A 69 -13.66 -4.71 -3.59
C GLY A 69 -12.15 -4.68 -3.89
N LEU A 70 -11.39 -3.74 -3.31
CA LEU A 70 -9.95 -3.67 -3.49
C LEU A 70 -9.26 -4.89 -2.89
N LYS A 71 -8.28 -5.42 -3.63
CA LYS A 71 -7.42 -6.52 -3.19
C LYS A 71 -5.96 -6.11 -3.32
N ILE A 72 -5.48 -5.38 -2.33
CA ILE A 72 -4.09 -4.89 -2.29
C ILE A 72 -3.22 -5.99 -1.69
N PRO A 73 -2.26 -6.56 -2.42
CA PRO A 73 -1.26 -7.45 -1.84
C PRO A 73 -0.33 -6.63 -0.95
N LEU A 74 0.14 -7.24 0.14
CA LEU A 74 1.03 -6.57 1.08
C LEU A 74 2.15 -7.50 1.51
N HIS A 75 3.38 -7.08 1.28
CA HIS A 75 4.58 -7.76 1.71
C HIS A 75 5.27 -6.91 2.78
N ILE A 76 5.44 -7.49 3.96
CA ILE A 76 6.04 -6.84 5.12
C ILE A 76 7.25 -7.64 5.57
N SER A 77 8.42 -7.01 5.65
CA SER A 77 9.62 -7.61 6.23
C SER A 77 10.05 -6.78 7.43
N ILE A 78 10.07 -7.39 8.60
CA ILE A 78 10.50 -6.77 9.86
C ILE A 78 11.84 -7.39 10.27
N ALA A 79 12.83 -6.54 10.51
CA ALA A 79 14.12 -6.92 11.03
C ALA A 79 14.35 -6.25 12.40
N PHE A 80 14.31 -7.06 13.46
CA PHE A 80 14.59 -6.57 14.80
C PHE A 80 16.06 -6.13 14.93
N GLN A 81 16.28 -5.03 15.66
CA GLN A 81 17.60 -4.44 15.88
C GLN A 81 18.06 -4.62 17.35
N GLY A 82 17.13 -4.97 18.23
CA GLY A 82 17.36 -5.16 19.65
C GLY A 82 16.23 -4.60 20.51
N ILE A 83 16.51 -4.56 21.81
CA ILE A 83 15.60 -4.04 22.85
C ILE A 83 16.30 -2.93 23.62
N ALA A 84 15.53 -1.92 24.03
CA ALA A 84 15.92 -0.92 25.00
C ALA A 84 14.90 -0.82 26.13
N GLN A 85 15.33 -0.38 27.29
CA GLN A 85 14.43 -0.03 28.39
C GLN A 85 13.98 1.42 28.27
N LYS A 86 12.68 1.67 28.38
CA LYS A 86 12.10 3.01 28.39
C LYS A 86 10.99 3.09 29.44
N GLY A 87 11.16 3.92 30.45
CA GLY A 87 10.17 4.07 31.54
C GLY A 87 9.84 2.79 32.27
N GLY A 88 10.83 1.86 32.43
CA GLY A 88 10.62 0.55 33.03
C GLY A 88 10.01 -0.52 32.11
N MET A 89 9.64 -0.16 30.88
CA MET A 89 9.13 -1.09 29.87
C MET A 89 10.17 -1.46 28.83
N GLU A 90 10.16 -2.73 28.41
CA GLU A 90 10.97 -3.19 27.27
C GLU A 90 10.39 -2.65 25.96
N THR A 91 11.25 -2.06 25.15
CA THR A 91 10.88 -1.46 23.88
C THR A 91 11.71 -2.10 22.79
N PHE A 92 11.04 -2.72 21.82
CA PHE A 92 11.65 -3.29 20.64
C PHE A 92 12.00 -2.21 19.63
N HIS A 93 13.14 -2.39 18.99
CA HIS A 93 13.59 -1.58 17.87
C HIS A 93 13.66 -2.46 16.63
N ALA A 94 13.09 -1.99 15.52
CA ALA A 94 13.09 -2.73 14.28
C ALA A 94 13.21 -1.78 13.07
N GLN A 95 13.62 -2.38 11.95
CA GLN A 95 13.46 -1.81 10.62
C GLN A 95 12.35 -2.56 9.92
N ILE A 96 11.65 -1.89 9.02
CA ILE A 96 10.56 -2.49 8.27
C ILE A 96 10.64 -2.11 6.80
N LEU A 97 10.39 -3.08 5.93
CA LEU A 97 10.12 -2.89 4.52
C LEU A 97 8.67 -3.27 4.28
N ILE A 98 7.91 -2.35 3.70
CA ILE A 98 6.50 -2.59 3.34
C ILE A 98 6.35 -2.30 1.85
N SER A 99 5.73 -3.22 1.11
CA SER A 99 5.53 -3.13 -0.33
C SER A 99 4.23 -3.79 -0.77
N ASP A 100 3.63 -3.25 -1.82
CA ASP A 100 2.51 -3.91 -2.54
C ASP A 100 3.00 -4.98 -3.54
N GLY A 101 4.33 -5.12 -3.69
CA GLY A 101 4.94 -6.04 -4.67
C GLY A 101 4.93 -5.51 -6.11
N VAL A 102 4.43 -4.30 -6.36
CA VAL A 102 4.37 -3.66 -7.67
C VAL A 102 5.21 -2.40 -7.72
N ASP A 103 4.64 -1.26 -7.40
CA ASP A 103 5.30 0.05 -7.53
C ASP A 103 5.28 0.92 -6.27
N ILE A 104 4.72 0.41 -5.17
CA ILE A 104 4.73 1.05 -3.86
C ILE A 104 5.66 0.30 -2.91
N ARG A 105 6.68 1.00 -2.41
CA ARG A 105 7.62 0.45 -1.45
C ARG A 105 8.11 1.51 -0.48
N TYR A 106 8.06 1.18 0.81
CA TYR A 106 8.55 2.04 1.89
C TYR A 106 9.52 1.27 2.78
N PHE A 107 10.66 1.89 3.07
CA PHE A 107 11.64 1.38 4.02
C PHE A 107 11.77 2.33 5.19
N ASP A 108 11.44 1.85 6.39
CA ASP A 108 11.52 2.61 7.62
C ASP A 108 12.50 1.95 8.61
N LYS A 109 13.48 2.75 9.04
CA LYS A 109 14.55 2.31 9.94
C LYS A 109 14.28 2.60 11.42
N SER A 110 13.11 3.14 11.74
CA SER A 110 12.89 3.78 13.04
C SER A 110 11.60 3.31 13.73
N LEU A 111 11.22 2.04 13.53
CA LEU A 111 10.12 1.44 14.28
C LEU A 111 10.58 1.18 15.70
N GLN A 112 9.83 1.74 16.67
CA GLN A 112 10.06 1.55 18.09
C GLN A 112 8.72 1.32 18.76
N PHE A 113 8.57 0.21 19.51
CA PHE A 113 7.30 -0.19 20.11
C PHE A 113 7.51 -1.14 21.30
N TYR A 114 6.53 -1.17 22.19
CA TYR A 114 6.40 -2.25 23.17
C TYR A 114 5.47 -3.34 22.62
N TYR A 115 5.70 -4.57 23.03
CA TYR A 115 4.88 -5.70 22.62
C TYR A 115 4.82 -6.74 23.72
N ASN A 116 3.60 -7.15 24.06
CA ASN A 116 3.36 -8.23 25.01
C ASN A 116 2.70 -9.40 24.28
N PRO A 117 3.21 -10.63 24.44
CA PRO A 117 2.62 -11.82 23.84
C PRO A 117 1.15 -11.96 24.24
N GLY A 118 0.30 -12.29 23.26
CA GLY A 118 -1.14 -12.47 23.47
C GLY A 118 -1.99 -11.20 23.40
N ASN A 119 -1.39 -10.01 23.30
CA ASN A 119 -2.13 -8.79 23.03
C ASN A 119 -2.38 -8.66 21.53
N THR A 120 -3.63 -8.44 21.15
CA THR A 120 -4.00 -8.11 19.76
C THR A 120 -3.51 -6.71 19.40
N ILE A 121 -2.82 -6.58 18.27
CA ILE A 121 -2.45 -5.25 17.74
C ILE A 121 -3.71 -4.53 17.32
N GLN A 122 -3.95 -3.35 17.89
CA GLN A 122 -5.12 -2.53 17.60
C GLN A 122 -4.69 -1.14 17.14
N PHE A 123 -5.53 -0.53 16.35
CA PHE A 123 -5.42 0.88 15.99
C PHE A 123 -6.69 1.60 16.43
N ASP A 124 -6.50 2.58 17.27
CA ASP A 124 -7.53 3.53 17.67
C ASP A 124 -7.19 4.91 17.10
N PRO A 125 -8.13 5.61 16.44
CA PRO A 125 -7.87 6.94 15.88
C PRO A 125 -7.64 8.03 16.96
N VAL A 126 -7.94 7.78 18.22
CA VAL A 126 -7.76 8.72 19.33
C VAL A 126 -6.58 8.33 20.22
N ILE A 127 -6.49 7.07 20.60
CA ILE A 127 -5.45 6.56 21.50
C ILE A 127 -4.24 6.11 20.68
N PHE A 128 -3.08 6.73 20.97
CA PHE A 128 -1.86 6.36 20.28
C PHE A 128 -1.25 5.07 20.85
N ASP A 129 -1.21 4.03 20.04
CA ASP A 129 -0.41 2.82 20.27
C ASP A 129 0.79 2.83 19.30
N PRO A 130 2.04 2.62 19.76
CA PRO A 130 3.22 2.75 18.91
C PRO A 130 3.22 1.81 17.72
N LEU A 131 2.81 0.55 17.88
CA LEU A 131 2.82 -0.45 16.81
C LEU A 131 1.58 -0.33 15.93
N GLY A 132 0.39 -0.26 16.53
CA GLY A 132 -0.86 -0.14 15.78
C GLY A 132 -0.94 1.15 14.97
N SER A 133 -0.51 2.28 15.56
CA SER A 133 -0.42 3.57 14.83
C SER A 133 0.61 3.51 13.69
N PHE A 134 1.75 2.84 13.91
CA PHE A 134 2.76 2.66 12.87
C PHE A 134 2.22 1.86 11.68
N LEU A 135 1.58 0.74 11.95
CA LEU A 135 1.00 -0.10 10.89
C LEU A 135 -0.13 0.62 10.16
N ALA A 136 -1.00 1.33 10.89
CA ALA A 136 -2.08 2.13 10.32
C ALA A 136 -1.56 3.27 9.43
N PHE A 137 -0.48 3.93 9.83
CA PHE A 137 0.18 4.96 9.01
C PHE A 137 0.54 4.41 7.62
N TYR A 138 1.15 3.22 7.55
CA TYR A 138 1.50 2.61 6.28
C TYR A 138 0.31 2.03 5.54
N ALA A 139 -0.71 1.52 6.24
CA ALA A 139 -1.96 1.10 5.62
C ALA A 139 -2.61 2.25 4.84
N TYR A 140 -2.80 3.41 5.50
CA TYR A 140 -3.36 4.59 4.85
C TYR A 140 -2.45 5.15 3.75
N THR A 141 -1.12 5.12 3.94
CA THR A 141 -0.18 5.60 2.91
C THR A 141 -0.22 4.74 1.64
N ILE A 142 -0.33 3.41 1.77
CA ILE A 142 -0.45 2.49 0.63
C ILE A 142 -1.82 2.64 -0.02
N LEU A 143 -2.90 2.66 0.78
CA LEU A 143 -4.25 2.86 0.28
C LEU A 143 -4.38 4.17 -0.49
N ALA A 144 -3.79 5.25 0.02
CA ALA A 144 -3.72 6.54 -0.68
C ALA A 144 -3.06 6.43 -2.06
N GLY A 145 -1.94 5.70 -2.15
CA GLY A 145 -1.26 5.45 -3.41
C GLY A 145 -2.11 4.66 -4.40
N TYR A 146 -2.93 3.73 -3.92
CA TYR A 146 -3.91 3.01 -4.76
C TYR A 146 -5.04 3.92 -5.20
N MET A 147 -5.61 4.73 -4.29
CA MET A 147 -6.69 5.66 -4.64
C MET A 147 -6.26 6.70 -5.68
N ASP A 148 -4.99 7.08 -5.71
CA ASP A 148 -4.42 7.93 -6.76
C ASP A 148 -4.43 7.28 -8.16
N THR A 149 -4.68 5.99 -8.28
CA THR A 149 -4.81 5.30 -9.58
C THR A 149 -6.27 5.14 -10.03
N TYR A 150 -7.22 5.40 -9.15
CA TYR A 150 -8.66 5.34 -9.44
C TYR A 150 -9.28 6.71 -9.70
N ASP A 151 -8.79 7.74 -9.01
CA ASP A 151 -9.26 9.10 -9.18
C ASP A 151 -8.09 10.08 -9.05
N TYR A 152 -8.23 11.22 -9.72
CA TYR A 152 -7.21 12.26 -9.76
C TYR A 152 -7.00 12.86 -8.37
N TYR A 153 -5.85 12.56 -7.75
CA TYR A 153 -5.57 12.86 -6.35
C TYR A 153 -6.52 12.20 -5.34
N GLY A 154 -7.15 11.09 -5.71
CA GLY A 154 -8.10 10.35 -4.86
C GLY A 154 -7.53 9.89 -3.53
N GLY A 155 -6.20 9.77 -3.44
CA GLY A 155 -5.49 9.43 -2.20
C GLY A 155 -5.41 10.54 -1.15
N ASN A 156 -5.78 11.79 -1.44
CA ASN A 156 -5.56 12.92 -0.52
C ASN A 156 -6.13 12.70 0.88
N HIS A 157 -7.37 12.23 0.99
CA HIS A 157 -8.01 11.96 2.27
C HIS A 157 -7.21 10.95 3.12
N PHE A 158 -6.69 9.90 2.51
CA PHE A 158 -5.91 8.87 3.20
C PHE A 158 -4.52 9.36 3.59
N TYR A 159 -3.88 10.20 2.77
CA TYR A 159 -2.64 10.88 3.15
C TYR A 159 -2.85 11.82 4.34
N ASP A 160 -4.01 12.47 4.45
CA ASP A 160 -4.33 13.31 5.59
C ASP A 160 -4.53 12.47 6.86
N GLN A 161 -5.21 11.32 6.78
CA GLN A 161 -5.32 10.37 7.90
C GLN A 161 -3.94 9.88 8.36
N ALA A 162 -3.07 9.50 7.41
CA ALA A 162 -1.71 9.11 7.73
C ALA A 162 -0.92 10.26 8.39
N ARG A 163 -1.13 11.51 7.95
CA ARG A 163 -0.48 12.69 8.53
C ARG A 163 -0.91 12.93 9.97
N GLU A 164 -2.20 12.80 10.27
CA GLU A 164 -2.71 12.92 11.63
C GLU A 164 -2.10 11.88 12.58
N ILE A 165 -1.97 10.64 12.12
CA ILE A 165 -1.28 9.59 12.89
C ILE A 165 0.17 9.98 13.13
N ALA A 166 0.87 10.47 12.10
CA ALA A 166 2.28 10.84 12.22
C ALA A 166 2.49 12.03 13.17
N LEU A 167 1.61 13.02 13.16
CA LEU A 167 1.65 14.16 14.08
C LEU A 167 1.44 13.72 15.54
N ARG A 168 0.48 12.83 15.80
CA ARG A 168 0.28 12.25 17.14
C ARG A 168 1.49 11.43 17.57
N GLY A 169 2.09 10.67 16.66
CA GLY A 169 3.32 9.95 16.94
C GLY A 169 4.48 10.86 17.33
N MET A 170 4.62 12.03 16.70
CA MET A 170 5.62 13.03 17.08
C MET A 170 5.40 13.60 18.52
N ALA A 171 4.15 13.71 18.90
CA ALA A 171 3.77 14.24 20.24
C ALA A 171 3.71 13.16 21.33
N SER A 172 3.89 11.88 20.97
CA SER A 172 3.80 10.75 21.89
C SER A 172 5.11 10.49 22.64
N ASP A 173 5.07 9.56 23.61
CA ASP A 173 6.28 9.05 24.28
C ASP A 173 7.22 8.29 23.35
N TYR A 174 6.80 7.97 22.11
CA TYR A 174 7.56 7.24 21.10
C TYR A 174 7.80 8.07 19.82
N PRO A 175 8.43 9.28 19.91
CA PRO A 175 8.52 10.23 18.80
C PRO A 175 9.52 9.81 17.70
N LYS A 176 10.35 8.78 17.96
CA LYS A 176 11.43 8.38 17.03
C LYS A 176 10.86 7.97 15.67
N GLY A 177 11.37 8.63 14.63
CA GLY A 177 11.05 8.34 13.22
C GLY A 177 9.79 9.06 12.70
N TRP A 178 8.91 9.58 13.56
CA TRP A 178 7.66 10.18 13.10
C TRP A 178 7.86 11.47 12.29
N GLY A 179 8.85 12.29 12.63
CA GLY A 179 9.21 13.44 11.79
C GLY A 179 9.61 13.05 10.36
N LYS A 180 10.31 11.92 10.19
CA LYS A 180 10.63 11.38 8.85
C LYS A 180 9.40 10.88 8.11
N ARG A 181 8.41 10.32 8.80
CA ARG A 181 7.13 9.89 8.23
C ARG A 181 6.29 11.09 7.77
N VAL A 182 6.28 12.19 8.54
CA VAL A 182 5.68 13.46 8.08
C VAL A 182 6.38 13.98 6.82
N GLN A 183 7.71 13.94 6.79
CA GLN A 183 8.47 14.35 5.62
C GLN A 183 8.21 13.45 4.41
N LEU A 184 8.10 12.13 4.61
CA LEU A 184 7.71 11.16 3.57
C LEU A 184 6.38 11.54 2.91
N LEU A 185 5.36 11.88 3.71
CA LEU A 185 4.05 12.30 3.18
C LEU A 185 4.14 13.61 2.41
N LYS A 186 4.93 14.59 2.89
CA LYS A 186 5.16 15.85 2.15
C LYS A 186 5.81 15.59 0.79
N GLU A 187 6.78 14.68 0.73
CA GLU A 187 7.43 14.31 -0.53
C GLU A 187 6.50 13.58 -1.48
N ILE A 188 5.63 12.68 -0.98
CA ILE A 188 4.66 11.97 -1.81
C ILE A 188 3.62 12.94 -2.34
N THR A 189 2.98 13.71 -1.45
CA THR A 189 1.89 14.62 -1.83
C THR A 189 2.37 15.83 -2.63
N GLY A 190 3.61 16.24 -2.43
CA GLY A 190 4.26 17.32 -3.19
C GLY A 190 4.72 16.90 -4.59
N ASN A 191 4.97 15.62 -4.82
CA ASN A 191 5.36 15.10 -6.14
C ASN A 191 4.13 14.88 -7.03
N LYS A 192 3.48 15.99 -7.40
CA LYS A 192 2.27 15.97 -8.24
C LYS A 192 2.53 15.28 -9.57
N GLY A 193 3.65 15.56 -10.21
CA GLY A 193 4.00 14.97 -11.51
C GLY A 193 4.03 13.44 -11.47
N LEU A 194 4.56 12.82 -10.41
CA LEU A 194 4.53 11.35 -10.27
C LEU A 194 3.11 10.83 -10.02
N ARG A 195 2.32 11.50 -9.19
CA ARG A 195 0.93 11.09 -8.91
C ARG A 195 0.08 11.13 -10.18
N GLU A 196 0.20 12.22 -10.95
CA GLU A 196 -0.46 12.39 -12.25
C GLU A 196 0.01 11.35 -13.27
N ALA A 197 1.33 11.12 -13.37
CA ALA A 197 1.88 10.12 -14.26
C ALA A 197 1.42 8.69 -13.92
N ARG A 198 1.32 8.35 -12.63
CA ARG A 198 0.78 7.05 -12.19
C ARG A 198 -0.68 6.89 -12.57
N PHE A 199 -1.51 7.89 -12.31
CA PHE A 199 -2.93 7.88 -12.70
C PHE A 199 -3.06 7.65 -14.21
N ALA A 200 -2.41 8.50 -15.02
CA ALA A 200 -2.45 8.40 -16.48
C ALA A 200 -1.93 7.05 -17.00
N TYR A 201 -0.88 6.48 -16.38
CA TYR A 201 -0.38 5.15 -16.73
C TYR A 201 -1.45 4.07 -16.55
N TYR A 202 -2.10 4.01 -15.39
CA TYR A 202 -3.09 2.98 -15.11
C TYR A 202 -4.34 3.13 -15.98
N VAL A 203 -4.79 4.37 -16.23
CA VAL A 203 -5.88 4.67 -17.17
C VAL A 203 -5.51 4.26 -18.59
N ALA A 204 -4.28 4.59 -19.05
CA ALA A 204 -3.80 4.20 -20.38
C ALA A 204 -3.77 2.68 -20.56
N MET A 205 -3.30 1.95 -19.54
CA MET A 205 -3.26 0.49 -19.59
C MET A 205 -4.65 -0.12 -19.66
N ASP A 206 -5.61 0.39 -18.89
CA ASP A 206 -6.98 -0.08 -18.90
C ASP A 206 -7.68 0.22 -20.24
N LEU A 207 -7.54 1.44 -20.77
CA LEU A 207 -8.06 1.83 -22.08
C LEU A 207 -7.47 0.98 -23.21
N PHE A 208 -6.18 0.69 -23.15
CA PHE A 208 -5.55 -0.20 -24.13
C PHE A 208 -6.15 -1.61 -24.07
N ASP A 209 -6.31 -2.17 -22.88
CA ASP A 209 -6.87 -3.51 -22.69
C ASP A 209 -8.37 -3.57 -23.06
N GLN A 210 -9.09 -2.44 -23.01
CA GLN A 210 -10.45 -2.27 -23.53
C GLN A 210 -10.52 -2.12 -25.08
N GLY A 211 -9.40 -2.11 -25.79
CA GLY A 211 -9.35 -1.92 -27.23
C GLY A 211 -9.58 -0.48 -27.69
N LYS A 212 -9.23 0.51 -26.87
CA LYS A 212 -9.32 1.96 -27.14
C LYS A 212 -7.92 2.58 -27.29
N PRO A 213 -7.13 2.22 -28.32
CA PRO A 213 -5.73 2.62 -28.43
C PRO A 213 -5.52 4.12 -28.57
N ASP A 214 -6.41 4.83 -29.25
CA ASP A 214 -6.29 6.28 -29.44
C ASP A 214 -6.49 7.06 -28.13
N ASP A 215 -7.38 6.61 -27.25
CA ASP A 215 -7.57 7.20 -25.95
C ASP A 215 -6.43 6.81 -24.99
N ALA A 216 -5.97 5.56 -25.03
CA ALA A 216 -4.79 5.13 -24.29
C ALA A 216 -3.55 5.97 -24.65
N LEU A 217 -3.39 6.33 -25.92
CA LEU A 217 -2.27 7.15 -26.37
C LEU A 217 -2.28 8.56 -25.74
N LYS A 218 -3.45 9.18 -25.61
CA LYS A 218 -3.59 10.48 -24.93
C LYS A 218 -3.13 10.41 -23.46
N GLU A 219 -3.49 9.34 -22.79
CA GLU A 219 -3.09 9.11 -21.39
C GLU A 219 -1.58 8.80 -21.27
N PHE A 220 -0.98 8.05 -22.20
CA PHE A 220 0.48 7.87 -22.22
C PHE A 220 1.22 9.20 -22.44
N GLU A 221 0.69 10.12 -23.22
CA GLU A 221 1.25 11.48 -23.35
C GLU A 221 1.15 12.27 -22.04
N LEU A 222 0.03 12.18 -21.31
CA LEU A 222 -0.11 12.81 -19.99
C LEU A 222 0.86 12.20 -18.98
N MET A 223 1.04 10.89 -18.99
CA MET A 223 2.02 10.19 -18.17
C MET A 223 3.45 10.73 -18.42
N LEU A 224 3.86 10.83 -19.68
CA LEU A 224 5.17 11.35 -20.05
C LEU A 224 5.38 12.80 -19.61
N LYS A 225 4.37 13.68 -19.80
CA LYS A 225 4.40 15.06 -19.29
C LYS A 225 4.60 15.10 -17.77
N GLY A 226 3.91 14.24 -17.04
CA GLY A 226 4.10 14.10 -15.58
C GLY A 226 5.53 13.72 -15.21
N PHE A 227 6.12 12.73 -15.89
CA PHE A 227 7.52 12.36 -15.66
C PHE A 227 8.49 13.48 -16.03
N GLU A 228 8.31 14.16 -17.15
CA GLU A 228 9.15 15.29 -17.54
C GLU A 228 9.15 16.41 -16.51
N ILE A 229 8.01 16.70 -15.88
CA ILE A 229 7.93 17.66 -14.78
C ILE A 229 8.79 17.20 -13.61
N VAL A 230 8.66 15.93 -13.19
CA VAL A 230 9.43 15.36 -12.08
C VAL A 230 10.93 15.40 -12.38
N PHE A 231 11.36 14.92 -13.56
CA PHE A 231 12.78 14.86 -13.92
C PHE A 231 13.43 16.23 -14.11
N ARG A 232 12.67 17.27 -14.47
CA ARG A 232 13.17 18.66 -14.49
C ARG A 232 13.34 19.22 -13.07
N GLN A 233 12.48 18.82 -12.13
CA GLN A 233 12.52 19.35 -10.77
C GLN A 233 13.48 18.55 -9.90
N PHE A 234 13.24 17.26 -9.73
CA PHE A 234 14.06 16.36 -8.94
C PHE A 234 13.70 14.91 -9.25
N PRO A 235 14.54 14.13 -9.94
CA PRO A 235 14.32 12.69 -10.09
C PRO A 235 14.34 12.04 -8.71
N THR A 236 13.22 11.54 -8.26
CA THR A 236 13.10 10.86 -6.97
C THR A 236 13.29 9.35 -7.13
N GLY A 237 13.82 8.69 -6.11
CA GLY A 237 13.94 7.24 -6.10
C GLY A 237 12.59 6.52 -6.31
N ARG A 238 11.46 7.15 -5.92
CA ARG A 238 10.11 6.62 -6.16
C ARG A 238 9.73 6.64 -7.63
N THR A 239 10.08 7.70 -8.37
CA THR A 239 9.82 7.78 -9.82
C THR A 239 10.63 6.72 -10.56
N LEU A 240 11.91 6.57 -10.24
CA LEU A 240 12.75 5.52 -10.82
C LEU A 240 12.25 4.12 -10.44
N TYR A 241 11.75 3.94 -9.23
CA TYR A 241 11.19 2.66 -8.81
C TYR A 241 9.90 2.33 -9.59
N PHE A 242 9.04 3.31 -9.84
CA PHE A 242 7.87 3.14 -10.70
C PHE A 242 8.27 2.72 -12.12
N LEU A 243 9.20 3.43 -12.73
CA LEU A 243 9.69 3.09 -14.08
C LEU A 243 10.32 1.69 -14.10
N SER A 244 11.13 1.35 -13.10
CA SER A 244 11.72 0.01 -12.97
C SER A 244 10.65 -1.10 -12.86
N ALA A 245 9.52 -0.83 -12.22
CA ALA A 245 8.44 -1.80 -12.11
C ALA A 245 7.67 -1.99 -13.44
N HIS A 246 7.60 -0.94 -14.26
CA HIS A 246 6.69 -0.90 -15.40
C HIS A 246 7.36 -0.84 -16.78
N HIS A 247 8.70 -0.68 -16.88
CA HIS A 247 9.41 -0.47 -18.14
C HIS A 247 9.08 -1.49 -19.24
N ASN A 248 8.97 -2.77 -18.90
CA ASN A 248 8.68 -3.80 -19.88
C ASN A 248 7.27 -3.70 -20.46
N LYS A 249 6.27 -3.41 -19.60
CA LYS A 249 4.89 -3.21 -20.07
C LYS A 249 4.76 -1.96 -20.90
N LEU A 250 5.38 -0.85 -20.47
CA LEU A 250 5.43 0.40 -21.22
C LEU A 250 6.06 0.20 -22.60
N ALA A 251 7.26 -0.39 -22.66
CA ALA A 251 7.94 -0.66 -23.90
C ALA A 251 7.08 -1.51 -24.84
N HIS A 252 6.46 -2.57 -24.34
CA HIS A 252 5.61 -3.44 -25.15
C HIS A 252 4.39 -2.70 -25.71
N ARG A 253 3.64 -1.97 -24.88
CA ARG A 253 2.42 -1.28 -25.32
C ARG A 253 2.72 -0.14 -26.30
N LEU A 254 3.74 0.67 -26.01
CA LEU A 254 4.15 1.76 -26.91
C LEU A 254 4.71 1.27 -28.24
N ASN A 255 5.41 0.13 -28.25
CA ASN A 255 5.81 -0.53 -29.50
C ASN A 255 4.61 -0.97 -30.33
N LEU A 256 3.59 -1.59 -29.73
CA LEU A 256 2.37 -1.98 -30.42
C LEU A 256 1.62 -0.77 -31.02
N LEU A 257 1.69 0.39 -30.34
CA LEU A 257 1.11 1.66 -30.81
C LEU A 257 2.03 2.42 -31.80
N GLY A 258 3.22 1.90 -32.11
CA GLY A 258 4.18 2.55 -33.02
C GLY A 258 4.79 3.84 -32.47
N GLN A 259 4.76 4.05 -31.14
CA GLN A 259 5.17 5.29 -30.47
C GLN A 259 6.67 5.38 -30.22
N THR A 260 7.43 5.43 -31.27
CA THR A 260 8.91 5.44 -31.22
C THR A 260 9.46 6.66 -30.46
N ASP A 261 8.86 7.84 -30.63
CA ASP A 261 9.28 9.06 -29.90
C ASP A 261 9.13 8.91 -28.38
N MET A 262 8.00 8.40 -27.91
CA MET A 262 7.78 8.15 -26.49
C MET A 262 8.77 7.16 -25.90
N LEU A 263 9.15 6.13 -26.67
CA LEU A 263 10.15 5.15 -26.24
C LEU A 263 11.55 5.77 -26.10
N TYR A 264 11.94 6.68 -26.97
CA TYR A 264 13.20 7.42 -26.83
C TYR A 264 13.17 8.34 -25.61
N ARG A 265 12.09 9.08 -25.39
CA ARG A 265 11.91 9.95 -24.19
C ARG A 265 12.00 9.15 -22.89
N LEU A 266 11.35 7.98 -22.82
CA LEU A 266 11.46 7.07 -21.66
C LEU A 266 12.90 6.56 -21.48
N ALA A 267 13.58 6.19 -22.56
CA ALA A 267 14.96 5.71 -22.52
C ALA A 267 15.96 6.80 -22.02
N GLU A 268 15.65 8.08 -22.25
CA GLU A 268 16.43 9.21 -21.70
C GLU A 268 16.14 9.44 -20.21
N MET A 269 14.90 9.32 -19.79
CA MET A 269 14.49 9.50 -18.39
C MET A 269 14.88 8.31 -17.49
N ASP A 270 14.95 7.11 -18.05
CA ASP A 270 15.29 5.87 -17.34
C ASP A 270 16.44 5.11 -18.06
N PRO A 271 17.68 5.62 -18.00
CA PRO A 271 18.81 5.03 -18.66
C PRO A 271 19.10 3.58 -18.24
N SER A 272 18.72 3.22 -17.02
CA SER A 272 18.92 1.86 -16.49
C SER A 272 18.13 0.79 -17.23
N HIS A 273 17.02 1.16 -17.87
CA HIS A 273 16.16 0.25 -18.66
C HIS A 273 16.06 0.64 -20.14
N LYS A 274 17.03 1.44 -20.62
CA LYS A 274 17.10 1.92 -22.01
C LYS A 274 16.92 0.81 -23.04
N ASP A 275 17.61 -0.32 -22.84
CA ASP A 275 17.54 -1.45 -23.77
C ASP A 275 16.15 -2.06 -23.87
N SER A 276 15.36 -2.05 -22.78
CA SER A 276 13.97 -2.51 -22.80
C SER A 276 13.09 -1.62 -23.67
N TYR A 277 13.24 -0.29 -23.56
CA TYR A 277 12.45 0.67 -24.36
C TYR A 277 12.80 0.62 -25.83
N LEU A 278 14.08 0.46 -26.17
CA LEU A 278 14.57 0.49 -27.57
C LEU A 278 14.60 -0.88 -28.24
N LYS A 279 14.24 -1.95 -27.52
CA LYS A 279 14.17 -3.31 -28.06
C LYS A 279 13.12 -3.40 -29.17
N GLY A 280 13.55 -3.80 -30.34
CA GLY A 280 12.68 -3.97 -31.52
C GLY A 280 12.55 -2.73 -32.41
N LEU A 281 13.08 -1.59 -31.99
CA LEU A 281 13.20 -0.44 -32.87
C LEU A 281 14.33 -0.72 -33.87
N LYS A 282 14.04 -0.66 -35.17
CA LYS A 282 15.10 -0.75 -36.21
C LYS A 282 16.05 0.44 -36.00
N LYS A 283 17.35 0.16 -35.86
CA LYS A 283 18.36 1.23 -35.95
C LYS A 283 18.17 1.91 -37.32
N LYS A 284 17.78 3.19 -37.28
CA LYS A 284 17.79 4.04 -38.45
C LYS A 284 19.23 4.31 -38.88
#